data_011d7532a11b02e6d38a61beff6d0521
#
_entry.id   011d7532a11b02e6d38a61beff6d0521
#
_cell.length_a   1.000
_cell.length_b   1.000
_cell.length_c   1.000
_cell.angle_alpha   90.00
_cell.angle_beta   90.00
_cell.angle_gamma   90.00
#
_symmetry.space_group_name_H-M   'P 1'
#
loop_
_entity.id
_entity.type
_entity.pdbx_description
1 polymer ?
#
loop_
_entity_poly.entity_id
_entity_poly.type
_entity_poly.pdbx_seq_one_letter_code
_entity_poly.pdbx_strand_id
1 'polypeptide(L)'
;MRVNLPVSQHEYAFPKGQTLVSTTDLKGRILYCNPMFIEVSGYEKEELLGQPHNIVRHPDMPEEAYRDMWETIAKGIPWSAPVKNRRKDGTFYWVMANVTPLMQGDQPTGYMSVRTEATREQIQACLLYTSPSPRDLST
;
A
#
# COMPACT_ATOMS: atom_id res chain seq x y z
N MET A 1 -14.30 -7.29 -1.66
CA MET A 1 -13.12 -6.42 -1.56
C MET A 1 -13.54 -5.01 -1.17
N ARG A 2 -12.75 -4.36 -0.35
CA ARG A 2 -13.10 -3.01 0.12
C ARG A 2 -12.92 -1.98 -0.98
N VAL A 3 -13.94 -1.16 -1.21
CA VAL A 3 -13.89 -0.01 -2.10
C VAL A 3 -14.05 1.25 -1.24
N ASN A 4 -13.00 2.06 -1.20
CA ASN A 4 -13.00 3.27 -0.38
C ASN A 4 -13.47 4.46 -1.21
N LEU A 5 -14.54 5.08 -0.80
CA LEU A 5 -15.14 6.24 -1.47
C LEU A 5 -15.48 7.31 -0.44
N PRO A 6 -15.53 8.58 -0.84
CA PRO A 6 -15.26 9.11 -2.16
C PRO A 6 -13.77 9.20 -2.48
N VAL A 7 -13.45 9.45 -3.75
CA VAL A 7 -12.09 9.74 -4.19
C VAL A 7 -12.08 11.10 -4.90
N SER A 8 -10.94 11.77 -4.85
CA SER A 8 -10.73 13.03 -5.55
C SER A 8 -9.55 12.88 -6.50
N GLN A 9 -9.41 13.84 -7.42
CA GLN A 9 -8.29 13.86 -8.36
C GLN A 9 -7.12 14.70 -7.84
N HIS A 10 -7.13 15.05 -6.56
CA HIS A 10 -6.07 15.85 -5.95
C HIS A 10 -5.02 14.96 -5.32
N GLU A 11 -3.79 15.15 -5.74
CA GLU A 11 -2.65 14.45 -5.17
C GLU A 11 -2.18 15.19 -3.92
N TYR A 12 -2.09 14.45 -2.81
CA TYR A 12 -1.50 14.96 -1.57
C TYR A 12 0.01 15.03 -1.74
N ALA A 13 0.61 16.17 -1.37
CA ALA A 13 2.06 16.34 -1.48
C ALA A 13 2.74 15.52 -0.39
N PHE A 14 3.37 14.42 -0.77
CA PHE A 14 4.06 13.54 0.17
C PHE A 14 5.23 14.29 0.79
N PRO A 15 5.38 14.29 2.13
CA PRO A 15 6.49 14.98 2.79
C PRO A 15 7.82 14.38 2.37
N LYS A 16 8.71 15.21 1.85
CA LYS A 16 10.00 14.74 1.33
C LYS A 16 10.86 14.11 2.41
N GLY A 17 11.49 12.99 2.04
CA GLY A 17 12.41 12.30 2.93
C GLY A 17 11.74 11.52 4.05
N GLN A 18 10.42 11.46 4.08
CA GLN A 18 9.69 10.76 5.14
C GLN A 18 9.40 9.32 4.76
N THR A 19 9.22 8.50 5.78
CA THR A 19 8.97 7.08 5.64
C THR A 19 7.73 6.72 6.45
N LEU A 20 6.82 5.97 5.82
CA LEU A 20 5.62 5.46 6.49
C LEU A 20 5.87 4.02 6.88
N VAL A 21 5.68 3.69 8.16
CA VAL A 21 5.93 2.35 8.68
C VAL A 21 4.68 1.83 9.35
N SER A 22 4.31 0.60 9.04
CA SER A 22 3.23 -0.10 9.74
C SER A 22 3.58 -1.57 9.87
N THR A 23 3.01 -2.21 10.89
CA THR A 23 3.07 -3.67 11.01
C THR A 23 1.65 -4.20 11.09
N THR A 24 1.49 -5.44 10.62
CA THR A 24 0.19 -6.12 10.66
C THR A 24 0.35 -7.52 11.20
N ASP A 25 -0.78 -8.11 11.59
CA ASP A 25 -0.83 -9.55 11.86
C ASP A 25 -0.93 -10.32 10.52
N LEU A 26 -1.07 -11.63 10.60
CA LEU A 26 -1.15 -12.46 9.41
C LEU A 26 -2.41 -12.21 8.58
N LYS A 27 -3.43 -11.63 9.18
CA LYS A 27 -4.67 -11.30 8.49
C LYS A 27 -4.67 -9.90 7.90
N GLY A 28 -3.55 -9.18 8.06
CA GLY A 28 -3.41 -7.84 7.51
C GLY A 28 -4.03 -6.75 8.39
N ARG A 29 -4.37 -7.04 9.63
CA ARG A 29 -4.87 -6.02 10.55
C ARG A 29 -3.71 -5.22 11.11
N ILE A 30 -3.86 -3.90 11.14
CA ILE A 30 -2.80 -2.99 11.55
C ILE A 30 -2.57 -3.10 13.06
N LEU A 31 -1.35 -3.41 13.45
CA LEU A 31 -0.94 -3.50 14.87
C LEU A 31 -0.16 -2.26 15.30
N TYR A 32 0.57 -1.65 14.38
CA TYR A 32 1.40 -0.49 14.65
C TYR A 32 1.46 0.39 13.41
N CYS A 33 1.49 1.69 13.60
CA CYS A 33 1.78 2.65 12.54
C CYS A 33 2.56 3.82 13.15
N ASN A 34 3.57 4.31 12.41
CA ASN A 34 4.36 5.42 12.91
C ASN A 34 3.60 6.75 12.75
N PRO A 35 4.04 7.82 13.45
CA PRO A 35 3.34 9.11 13.37
C PRO A 35 3.20 9.66 11.96
N MET A 36 4.20 9.44 11.09
CA MET A 36 4.14 9.94 9.72
C MET A 36 3.05 9.25 8.92
N PHE A 37 2.84 7.93 9.13
CA PHE A 37 1.75 7.23 8.47
C PHE A 37 0.40 7.81 8.91
N ILE A 38 0.24 8.06 10.20
CA ILE A 38 -1.00 8.64 10.72
C ILE A 38 -1.26 9.99 10.03
N GLU A 39 -0.26 10.85 9.98
CA GLU A 39 -0.39 12.16 9.36
C GLU A 39 -0.73 12.06 7.87
N VAL A 40 0.03 11.27 7.12
CA VAL A 40 -0.15 11.16 5.67
C VAL A 40 -1.48 10.49 5.32
N SER A 41 -1.91 9.50 6.09
CA SER A 41 -3.19 8.83 5.82
C SER A 41 -4.41 9.70 6.06
N GLY A 42 -4.28 10.71 6.90
CA GLY A 42 -5.41 11.56 7.30
C GLY A 42 -6.34 10.92 8.30
N TYR A 43 -6.03 9.71 8.76
CA TYR A 43 -6.79 9.02 9.80
C TYR A 43 -6.17 9.25 11.17
N GLU A 44 -6.98 9.14 12.21
CA GLU A 44 -6.48 9.09 13.58
C GLU A 44 -5.90 7.70 13.87
N LYS A 45 -4.99 7.62 14.83
CA LYS A 45 -4.39 6.34 15.23
C LYS A 45 -5.45 5.31 15.58
N GLU A 46 -6.48 5.73 16.32
CA GLU A 46 -7.56 4.87 16.76
C GLU A 46 -8.41 4.35 15.62
N GLU A 47 -8.44 5.08 14.50
CA GLU A 47 -9.14 4.65 13.30
C GLU A 47 -8.36 3.61 12.52
N LEU A 48 -7.04 3.58 12.70
CA LEU A 48 -6.16 2.68 11.93
C LEU A 48 -5.90 1.36 12.65
N LEU A 49 -5.64 1.41 13.96
CA LEU A 49 -5.28 0.20 14.70
C LEU A 49 -6.41 -0.82 14.70
N GLY A 50 -6.07 -2.05 14.40
CA GLY A 50 -7.04 -3.16 14.34
C GLY A 50 -7.79 -3.25 13.03
N GLN A 51 -7.67 -2.26 12.15
CA GLN A 51 -8.35 -2.27 10.86
C GLN A 51 -7.54 -3.01 9.81
N PRO A 52 -8.20 -3.62 8.82
CA PRO A 52 -7.46 -4.17 7.68
C PRO A 52 -6.66 -3.06 6.99
N HIS A 53 -5.45 -3.40 6.56
CA HIS A 53 -4.56 -2.43 5.95
C HIS A 53 -5.13 -1.81 4.67
N ASN A 54 -6.10 -2.48 4.06
CA ASN A 54 -6.77 -1.96 2.87
C ASN A 54 -7.62 -0.70 3.13
N ILE A 55 -7.65 -0.21 4.37
CA ILE A 55 -8.33 1.06 4.70
C ILE A 55 -7.74 2.23 3.88
N VAL A 56 -6.45 2.15 3.51
CA VAL A 56 -5.80 3.20 2.70
C VAL A 56 -5.73 2.84 1.21
N ARG A 57 -6.37 1.77 0.80
CA ARG A 57 -6.33 1.33 -0.59
C ARG A 57 -7.10 2.28 -1.48
N HIS A 58 -6.48 2.71 -2.59
CA HIS A 58 -7.17 3.48 -3.61
C HIS A 58 -7.89 2.52 -4.57
N PRO A 59 -9.15 2.79 -4.94
CA PRO A 59 -9.89 1.87 -5.81
C PRO A 59 -9.33 1.74 -7.22
N ASP A 60 -8.48 2.66 -7.67
CA ASP A 60 -7.83 2.54 -8.98
C ASP A 60 -6.77 1.44 -9.02
N MET A 61 -6.29 0.98 -7.86
CA MET A 61 -5.30 -0.10 -7.84
C MET A 61 -5.98 -1.43 -8.13
N PRO A 62 -5.43 -2.22 -9.08
CA PRO A 62 -6.07 -3.49 -9.45
C PRO A 62 -5.94 -4.54 -8.35
N GLU A 63 -6.92 -5.42 -8.27
CA GLU A 63 -6.91 -6.52 -7.31
C GLU A 63 -5.71 -7.44 -7.49
N GLU A 64 -5.28 -7.62 -8.72
CA GLU A 64 -4.16 -8.50 -9.05
C GLU A 64 -2.87 -8.08 -8.35
N ALA A 65 -2.66 -6.77 -8.19
CA ALA A 65 -1.48 -6.28 -7.48
C ALA A 65 -1.48 -6.73 -6.03
N TYR A 66 -2.62 -6.70 -5.38
CA TYR A 66 -2.72 -7.13 -3.97
C TYR A 66 -2.71 -8.65 -3.84
N ARG A 67 -3.28 -9.35 -4.81
CA ARG A 67 -3.20 -10.81 -4.83
C ARG A 67 -1.74 -11.25 -4.96
N ASP A 68 -1.00 -10.65 -5.88
CA ASP A 68 0.42 -10.92 -6.04
C ASP A 68 1.19 -10.65 -4.75
N MET A 69 0.90 -9.51 -4.11
CA MET A 69 1.53 -9.16 -2.84
C MET A 69 1.28 -10.24 -1.78
N TRP A 70 0.01 -10.61 -1.56
CA TRP A 70 -0.34 -11.58 -0.53
C TRP A 70 0.24 -12.96 -0.80
N GLU A 71 0.22 -13.41 -2.04
CA GLU A 71 0.82 -14.70 -2.41
C GLU A 71 2.32 -14.69 -2.17
N THR A 72 2.99 -13.58 -2.46
CA THR A 72 4.43 -13.45 -2.29
C THR A 72 4.83 -13.45 -0.82
N ILE A 73 4.22 -12.58 -0.02
CA ILE A 73 4.62 -12.45 1.38
C ILE A 73 4.17 -13.63 2.24
N ALA A 74 3.10 -14.31 1.85
CA ALA A 74 2.67 -15.52 2.56
C ALA A 74 3.70 -16.64 2.43
N LYS A 75 4.54 -16.60 1.40
CA LYS A 75 5.64 -17.56 1.21
C LYS A 75 6.90 -17.14 1.94
N GLY A 76 6.86 -16.04 2.69
CA GLY A 76 8.03 -15.53 3.38
C GLY A 76 8.95 -14.70 2.50
N ILE A 77 8.47 -14.23 1.36
CA ILE A 77 9.26 -13.47 0.38
C ILE A 77 8.85 -12.01 0.43
N PRO A 78 9.82 -11.06 0.50
CA PRO A 78 9.49 -9.63 0.44
C PRO A 78 8.89 -9.24 -0.91
N TRP A 79 8.03 -8.22 -0.88
CA TRP A 79 7.37 -7.71 -2.08
C TRP A 79 7.56 -6.19 -2.16
N SER A 80 7.77 -5.69 -3.36
CA SER A 80 7.94 -4.24 -3.57
C SER A 80 7.23 -3.81 -4.84
N ALA A 81 6.53 -2.68 -4.78
CA ALA A 81 5.91 -2.08 -5.96
C ALA A 81 5.45 -0.67 -5.65
N PRO A 82 5.30 0.18 -6.69
CA PRO A 82 4.60 1.46 -6.53
C PRO A 82 3.12 1.20 -6.24
N VAL A 83 2.55 1.95 -5.31
CA VAL A 83 1.17 1.78 -4.89
C VAL A 83 0.52 3.16 -4.74
N LYS A 84 -0.69 3.29 -5.28
CA LYS A 84 -1.52 4.48 -5.09
C LYS A 84 -2.42 4.25 -3.89
N ASN A 85 -2.37 5.16 -2.93
CA ASN A 85 -3.18 5.06 -1.72
C ASN A 85 -4.15 6.23 -1.62
N ARG A 86 -5.23 6.03 -0.85
CA ARG A 86 -6.27 7.02 -0.62
C ARG A 86 -6.19 7.52 0.82
N ARG A 87 -6.20 8.84 1.00
CA ARG A 87 -6.35 9.47 2.32
C ARG A 87 -7.81 9.46 2.75
N LYS A 88 -8.04 9.68 4.02
CA LYS A 88 -9.41 9.73 4.55
C LYS A 88 -10.30 10.73 3.82
N ASP A 89 -9.74 11.87 3.41
CA ASP A 89 -10.50 12.92 2.72
C ASP A 89 -10.73 12.64 1.23
N GLY A 90 -10.21 11.53 0.72
CA GLY A 90 -10.37 11.16 -0.69
C GLY A 90 -9.22 11.57 -1.59
N THR A 91 -8.29 12.39 -1.11
CA THR A 91 -7.09 12.70 -1.88
C THR A 91 -6.18 11.48 -1.94
N PHE A 92 -5.22 11.47 -2.85
CA PHE A 92 -4.37 10.32 -3.05
C PHE A 92 -2.89 10.68 -2.94
N TYR A 93 -2.09 9.63 -2.71
CA TYR A 93 -0.64 9.76 -2.73
C TYR A 93 -0.04 8.46 -3.25
N TRP A 94 1.13 8.60 -3.87
CA TRP A 94 1.85 7.46 -4.41
C TRP A 94 3.05 7.14 -3.54
N VAL A 95 3.25 5.85 -3.27
CA VAL A 95 4.39 5.37 -2.48
C VAL A 95 5.09 4.24 -3.22
N MET A 96 6.38 4.09 -2.95
CA MET A 96 7.08 2.83 -3.22
C MET A 96 6.93 1.99 -1.97
N ALA A 97 6.17 0.92 -2.06
CA ALA A 97 5.87 0.06 -0.92
C ALA A 97 6.83 -1.11 -0.87
N ASN A 98 7.35 -1.38 0.32
CA ASN A 98 8.18 -2.55 0.58
C ASN A 98 7.54 -3.31 1.73
N VAL A 99 7.05 -4.51 1.45
CA VAL A 99 6.38 -5.34 2.44
C VAL A 99 7.27 -6.54 2.74
N THR A 100 7.62 -6.70 4.02
CA THR A 100 8.53 -7.75 4.47
C THR A 100 7.83 -8.64 5.48
N PRO A 101 7.84 -9.96 5.28
CA PRO A 101 7.33 -10.88 6.31
C PRO A 101 8.20 -10.81 7.56
N LEU A 102 7.56 -10.78 8.72
CA LEU A 102 8.22 -10.89 10.01
C LEU A 102 8.25 -12.39 10.34
N MET A 103 9.44 -12.95 10.35
CA MET A 103 9.59 -14.41 10.42
C MET A 103 9.89 -14.88 11.83
N GLN A 104 9.33 -16.02 12.18
CA GLN A 104 9.76 -16.78 13.34
C GLN A 104 10.11 -18.18 12.80
N GLY A 105 11.41 -18.47 12.69
CA GLY A 105 11.85 -19.65 11.96
C GLY A 105 11.46 -19.53 10.50
N ASP A 106 10.76 -20.54 9.99
CA ASP A 106 10.34 -20.61 8.59
C ASP A 106 8.93 -20.05 8.38
N GLN A 107 8.29 -19.56 9.45
CA GLN A 107 6.89 -19.13 9.36
C GLN A 107 6.76 -17.63 9.57
N PRO A 108 5.97 -16.94 8.72
CA PRO A 108 5.62 -15.55 8.99
C PRO A 108 4.73 -15.44 10.22
N THR A 109 4.96 -14.41 11.03
CA THR A 109 4.10 -14.09 12.19
C THR A 109 3.35 -12.80 11.99
N GLY A 110 3.69 -12.07 10.98
CA GLY A 110 3.08 -10.79 10.62
C GLY A 110 3.88 -10.17 9.49
N TYR A 111 3.56 -8.92 9.18
CA TYR A 111 4.22 -8.24 8.06
C TYR A 111 4.55 -6.81 8.46
N MET A 112 5.66 -6.30 7.89
CA MET A 112 6.04 -4.90 8.06
C MET A 112 6.04 -4.24 6.69
N SER A 113 5.38 -3.08 6.59
CA SER A 113 5.35 -2.30 5.38
C SER A 113 6.11 -0.99 5.61
N VAL A 114 7.08 -0.72 4.74
CA VAL A 114 7.85 0.51 4.74
C VAL A 114 7.59 1.19 3.40
N ARG A 115 7.13 2.43 3.45
CA ARG A 115 6.74 3.16 2.25
C ARG A 115 7.43 4.49 2.20
N THR A 116 7.98 4.81 1.03
CA THR A 116 8.63 6.08 0.75
C THR A 116 7.93 6.72 -0.44
N GLU A 117 8.23 7.98 -0.71
CA GLU A 117 7.66 8.66 -1.87
C GLU A 117 8.04 7.93 -3.16
N ALA A 118 7.06 7.64 -4.01
CA ALA A 118 7.33 7.06 -5.32
C ALA A 118 7.85 8.14 -6.27
N THR A 119 8.85 7.78 -7.09
CA THR A 119 9.30 8.68 -8.14
C THR A 119 8.29 8.72 -9.27
N ARG A 120 8.34 9.78 -10.08
CA ARG A 120 7.45 9.85 -11.24
C ARG A 120 7.71 8.72 -12.23
N GLU A 121 8.95 8.26 -12.32
CA GLU A 121 9.30 7.12 -13.15
C GLU A 121 8.64 5.83 -12.65
N GLN A 122 8.66 5.62 -11.34
CA GLN A 122 8.00 4.46 -10.72
C GLN A 122 6.49 4.50 -10.95
N ILE A 123 5.89 5.68 -10.82
CA ILE A 123 4.45 5.87 -11.05
C ILE A 123 4.11 5.55 -12.51
N GLN A 124 4.90 6.05 -13.44
CA GLN A 124 4.67 5.80 -14.86
C GLN A 124 4.78 4.32 -15.21
N ALA A 125 5.77 3.64 -14.65
CA ALA A 125 5.92 2.20 -14.85
C ALA A 125 4.69 1.45 -14.34
N CYS A 126 4.17 1.83 -13.18
CA CYS A 126 2.97 1.21 -12.62
C CYS A 126 1.75 1.44 -13.52
N LEU A 127 1.58 2.66 -14.01
CA LEU A 127 0.45 2.99 -14.89
C LEU A 127 0.52 2.22 -16.21
N LEU A 128 1.72 2.02 -16.75
CA LEU A 128 1.89 1.22 -17.96
C LEU A 128 1.50 -0.22 -17.73
N TYR A 129 1.90 -0.80 -16.59
CA TYR A 129 1.58 -2.18 -16.28
C TYR A 129 0.11 -2.39 -15.98
N THR A 130 -0.56 -1.39 -15.40
CA THR A 130 -1.97 -1.51 -15.03
C THR A 130 -2.90 -1.09 -16.15
N SER A 131 -2.37 -0.47 -17.22
CA SER A 131 -3.15 -0.11 -18.38
C SER A 131 -3.56 -1.39 -19.12
N PRO A 132 -4.84 -1.60 -19.39
CA PRO A 132 -5.27 -2.82 -20.10
C PRO A 132 -4.69 -2.93 -21.51
N SER A 133 -4.63 -1.81 -22.22
CA SER A 133 -4.27 -1.83 -23.65
C SER A 133 -2.91 -2.45 -23.95
N PRO A 134 -1.80 -2.02 -23.32
CA PRO A 134 -0.51 -2.60 -23.67
C PRO A 134 -0.42 -4.07 -23.39
N ARG A 135 -0.98 -4.52 -22.26
CA ARG A 135 -0.94 -5.93 -21.88
C ARG A 135 -1.80 -6.77 -22.80
N ASP A 136 -3.01 -6.29 -23.06
CA ASP A 136 -3.95 -7.04 -23.89
C ASP A 136 -3.45 -7.15 -25.31
N LEU A 137 -2.77 -6.12 -25.79
CA LEU A 137 -2.21 -6.14 -27.15
C LEU A 137 -0.98 -7.03 -27.25
N SER A 138 -0.25 -7.21 -26.16
CA SER A 138 0.95 -8.04 -26.16
C SER A 138 0.63 -9.52 -26.06
N THR A 139 -0.57 -9.85 -25.67
CA THR A 139 -1.04 -11.23 -25.63
C THR A 139 -1.87 -11.56 -26.86
#